data_4383a0bb1d9fb08b329f3863267ec832
#
_entry.id   4383a0bb1d9fb08b329f3863267ec832
#
_cell.length_a   1.000
_cell.length_b   1.000
_cell.length_c   1.000
_cell.angle_alpha   90.00
_cell.angle_beta   90.00
_cell.angle_gamma   90.00
#
_symmetry.space_group_name_H-M   'P 1'
#
loop_
_entity.id
_entity.type
_entity.pdbx_description
1 polymer ?
#
loop_
_entity_poly.entity_id
_entity_poly.type
_entity_poly.pdbx_seq_one_letter_code
_entity_poly.pdbx_strand_id
1 'polypeptide(L)'
;YINQYRSSPATRLSGLTEYAQYRSRQLVSNFAHDTADQRAAATALQYGEYVDPSVFGGSGQPYYRANAREAIAKAGYVGTIDEVAQKLATLVKNSPNHWNYIGDSQYCYIAVGVTYESDMWYCAITVASENTDEY
;
A
#
# COMPACT_ATOMS: atom_id res chain seq x y z
N TYR A 1 7.93 12.05 0.01
CA TYR A 1 9.22 11.68 0.60
C TYR A 1 9.76 10.34 0.10
N ILE A 2 8.88 9.33 -0.04
CA ILE A 2 9.32 8.02 -0.53
C ILE A 2 9.96 8.14 -1.91
N ASN A 3 9.38 8.93 -2.80
CA ASN A 3 9.94 9.15 -4.14
C ASN A 3 11.31 9.85 -4.13
N GLN A 4 11.63 10.60 -3.07
CA GLN A 4 12.96 11.20 -2.92
C GLN A 4 14.04 10.16 -2.66
N TYR A 5 13.67 9.02 -2.09
CA TYR A 5 14.59 7.93 -1.78
C TYR A 5 14.64 6.86 -2.87
N ARG A 6 13.62 6.80 -3.74
CA ARG A 6 13.58 5.81 -4.82
C ARG A 6 14.49 6.23 -5.97
N SER A 7 15.12 5.25 -6.59
CA SER A 7 15.90 5.47 -7.83
C SER A 7 15.00 5.84 -9.01
N SER A 8 13.73 5.41 -8.96
CA SER A 8 12.72 5.69 -9.97
C SER A 8 11.43 6.12 -9.27
N PRO A 9 10.92 7.36 -9.49
CA PRO A 9 9.70 7.81 -8.84
C PRO A 9 8.50 6.94 -9.23
N ALA A 10 7.65 6.64 -8.24
CA ALA A 10 6.39 5.94 -8.45
C ALA A 10 5.26 6.94 -8.67
N THR A 11 4.29 6.58 -9.49
CA THR A 11 3.11 7.37 -9.75
C THR A 11 2.03 7.07 -8.72
N ARG A 12 1.45 8.11 -8.13
CA ARG A 12 0.35 7.98 -7.18
C ARG A 12 -0.95 7.64 -7.92
N LEU A 13 -1.69 6.66 -7.41
CA LEU A 13 -3.01 6.29 -7.93
C LEU A 13 -4.10 6.62 -6.91
N SER A 14 -5.19 7.23 -7.37
CA SER A 14 -6.28 7.65 -6.48
C SER A 14 -7.02 6.46 -5.88
N GLY A 15 -7.32 5.43 -6.65
CA GLY A 15 -8.00 4.23 -6.15
C GLY A 15 -7.17 3.48 -5.12
N LEU A 16 -5.87 3.30 -5.36
CA LEU A 16 -4.96 2.73 -4.38
C LEU A 16 -4.86 3.61 -3.13
N THR A 17 -4.96 4.92 -3.26
CA THR A 17 -4.93 5.83 -2.12
C THR A 17 -6.14 5.62 -1.21
N GLU A 18 -7.32 5.41 -1.76
CA GLU A 18 -8.51 5.07 -0.98
C GLU A 18 -8.33 3.78 -0.20
N TYR A 19 -7.78 2.75 -0.85
CA TYR A 19 -7.48 1.48 -0.21
C TYR A 19 -6.42 1.64 0.89
N ALA A 20 -5.31 2.33 0.62
CA ALA A 20 -4.27 2.57 1.61
C ALA A 20 -4.79 3.36 2.81
N GLN A 21 -5.66 4.34 2.60
CA GLN A 21 -6.29 5.10 3.69
C GLN A 21 -7.21 4.22 4.53
N TYR A 22 -8.01 3.36 3.89
CA TYR A 22 -8.84 2.37 4.59
C TYR A 22 -7.96 1.44 5.44
N ARG A 23 -6.85 0.96 4.88
CA ARG A 23 -5.91 0.10 5.60
C ARG A 23 -5.29 0.81 6.81
N SER A 24 -4.92 2.08 6.68
CA SER A 24 -4.35 2.81 7.81
C SER A 24 -5.34 2.92 8.99
N ARG A 25 -6.62 3.03 8.71
CA ARG A 25 -7.66 3.01 9.75
C ARG A 25 -7.80 1.64 10.41
N GLN A 26 -7.70 0.57 9.64
CA GLN A 26 -7.75 -0.79 10.20
C GLN A 26 -6.55 -1.07 11.13
N LEU A 27 -5.40 -0.48 10.85
CA LEU A 27 -4.19 -0.68 11.66
C LEU A 27 -4.37 -0.18 13.10
N VAL A 28 -5.27 0.77 13.33
CA VAL A 28 -5.55 1.29 14.69
C VAL A 28 -6.03 0.19 15.63
N SER A 29 -6.94 -0.66 15.17
CA SER A 29 -7.51 -1.75 15.98
C SER A 29 -6.75 -3.07 15.80
N ASN A 30 -6.05 -3.26 14.68
CA ASN A 30 -5.27 -4.46 14.41
C ASN A 30 -4.05 -4.10 13.55
N PHE A 31 -2.90 -3.97 14.19
CA PHE A 31 -1.66 -3.66 13.47
C PHE A 31 -1.09 -4.93 12.85
N ALA A 32 -1.60 -5.25 11.66
CA ALA A 32 -1.20 -6.41 10.88
C ALA A 32 -1.38 -6.12 9.39
N HIS A 33 -0.65 -6.86 8.55
CA HIS A 33 -0.85 -6.78 7.11
C HIS A 33 -2.26 -7.21 6.72
N ASP A 34 -2.71 -6.73 5.57
CA ASP A 34 -3.93 -7.19 4.95
C ASP A 34 -3.84 -8.69 4.66
N THR A 35 -4.97 -9.38 4.69
CA THR A 35 -5.04 -10.77 4.25
C THR A 35 -5.00 -10.82 2.72
N ALA A 36 -4.62 -11.98 2.19
CA ALA A 36 -4.69 -12.21 0.75
C ALA A 36 -6.11 -12.00 0.22
N ASP A 37 -7.12 -12.43 0.98
CA ASP A 37 -8.53 -12.25 0.60
C ASP A 37 -8.96 -10.78 0.58
N GLN A 38 -8.55 -10.00 1.58
CA GLN A 38 -8.83 -8.56 1.62
C GLN A 38 -8.20 -7.85 0.43
N ARG A 39 -6.93 -8.15 0.15
CA ARG A 39 -6.20 -7.55 -0.98
C ARG A 39 -6.81 -7.98 -2.31
N ALA A 40 -7.11 -9.26 -2.47
CA ALA A 40 -7.74 -9.76 -3.66
C ALA A 40 -9.13 -9.13 -3.89
N ALA A 41 -9.94 -9.02 -2.83
CA ALA A 41 -11.25 -8.40 -2.93
C ALA A 41 -11.17 -6.92 -3.34
N ALA A 42 -10.26 -6.17 -2.70
CA ALA A 42 -10.10 -4.74 -2.97
C ALA A 42 -9.48 -4.50 -4.35
N THR A 43 -8.40 -5.19 -4.67
CA THR A 43 -7.63 -4.94 -5.88
C THR A 43 -8.18 -5.69 -7.10
N ALA A 44 -8.68 -6.91 -6.93
CA ALA A 44 -9.26 -7.68 -8.04
C ALA A 44 -10.57 -7.06 -8.52
N LEU A 45 -11.38 -6.53 -7.60
CA LEU A 45 -12.68 -5.94 -7.94
C LEU A 45 -12.59 -4.47 -8.36
N GLN A 46 -11.68 -3.71 -7.75
CA GLN A 46 -11.55 -2.27 -7.98
C GLN A 46 -10.24 -1.92 -8.68
N TYR A 47 -9.15 -2.57 -8.30
CA TYR A 47 -7.80 -2.21 -8.75
C TYR A 47 -7.11 -3.33 -9.54
N GLY A 48 -7.74 -4.50 -9.62
CA GLY A 48 -7.36 -5.52 -10.58
C GLY A 48 -6.07 -6.29 -10.27
N GLU A 49 -5.76 -6.58 -9.00
CA GLU A 49 -4.55 -7.33 -8.69
C GLU A 49 -4.65 -8.81 -9.03
N TYR A 50 -5.59 -9.50 -8.39
CA TYR A 50 -5.75 -10.95 -8.53
C TYR A 50 -7.18 -11.29 -8.91
N VAL A 51 -7.32 -12.18 -9.89
CA VAL A 51 -8.63 -12.65 -10.33
C VAL A 51 -8.61 -14.17 -10.38
N ASP A 52 -9.55 -14.78 -9.65
CA ASP A 52 -9.86 -16.19 -9.77
C ASP A 52 -11.25 -16.31 -10.41
N PRO A 53 -11.33 -16.75 -11.67
CA PRO A 53 -12.61 -16.84 -12.36
C PRO A 53 -13.63 -17.74 -11.65
N SER A 54 -13.19 -18.73 -10.87
CA SER A 54 -14.10 -19.62 -10.14
C SER A 54 -14.96 -18.88 -9.12
N VAL A 55 -14.47 -17.78 -8.55
CA VAL A 55 -15.22 -16.92 -7.62
C VAL A 55 -16.45 -16.30 -8.32
N PHE A 56 -16.36 -16.10 -9.63
CA PHE A 56 -17.43 -15.53 -10.44
C PHE A 56 -18.17 -16.59 -11.28
N GLY A 57 -18.00 -17.88 -10.95
CA GLY A 57 -18.64 -18.95 -11.69
C GLY A 57 -17.96 -19.31 -13.02
N GLY A 58 -16.78 -18.76 -13.28
CA GLY A 58 -16.00 -19.06 -14.47
C GLY A 58 -15.15 -20.31 -14.32
N SER A 59 -14.60 -20.79 -15.43
CA SER A 59 -13.77 -21.99 -15.49
C SER A 59 -12.32 -21.74 -15.90
N GLY A 60 -11.93 -20.48 -16.06
CA GLY A 60 -10.56 -20.11 -16.39
C GLY A 60 -9.60 -20.28 -15.22
N GLN A 61 -8.31 -20.21 -15.52
CA GLN A 61 -7.28 -20.25 -14.49
C GLN A 61 -7.19 -18.90 -13.77
N PRO A 62 -6.86 -18.91 -12.46
CA PRO A 62 -6.55 -17.66 -11.74
C PRO A 62 -5.42 -16.90 -12.42
N TYR A 63 -5.50 -15.57 -12.38
CA TYR A 63 -4.45 -14.70 -12.95
C TYR A 63 -4.31 -13.42 -12.15
N TYR A 64 -3.12 -12.80 -12.26
CA TYR A 64 -2.85 -11.48 -11.68
C TYR A 64 -3.00 -10.43 -12.73
N ARG A 65 -3.71 -9.36 -12.40
CA ARG A 65 -3.77 -8.14 -13.21
C ARG A 65 -2.65 -7.17 -12.83
N ALA A 66 -2.38 -7.10 -11.52
CA ALA A 66 -1.29 -6.30 -10.98
C ALA A 66 -0.64 -7.05 -9.83
N ASN A 67 0.66 -6.83 -9.64
CA ASN A 67 1.37 -7.32 -8.46
C ASN A 67 1.45 -6.17 -7.46
N ALA A 68 0.84 -6.35 -6.29
CA ALA A 68 0.79 -5.33 -5.25
C ALA A 68 1.35 -5.84 -3.93
N ARG A 69 2.00 -4.94 -3.18
CA ARG A 69 2.61 -5.22 -1.87
C ARG A 69 2.25 -4.10 -0.90
N GLU A 70 2.21 -4.43 0.38
CA GLU A 70 1.92 -3.48 1.45
C GLU A 70 3.06 -3.40 2.45
N ALA A 71 3.42 -2.17 2.84
CA ALA A 71 4.23 -1.91 4.03
C ALA A 71 3.37 -1.19 5.06
N ILE A 72 3.55 -1.51 6.33
CA ILE A 72 2.86 -0.87 7.44
C ILE A 72 3.87 -0.34 8.45
N ALA A 73 3.53 0.80 9.06
CA ALA A 73 4.37 1.41 10.10
C ALA A 73 3.49 2.14 11.10
N LYS A 74 3.96 2.24 12.34
CA LYS A 74 3.33 3.10 13.35
C LYS A 74 4.41 3.79 14.17
N ALA A 75 4.12 5.01 14.60
CA ALA A 75 5.06 5.78 15.40
C ALA A 75 4.34 6.88 16.18
N GLY A 76 4.84 7.15 17.39
CA GLY A 76 4.34 8.21 18.27
C GLY A 76 5.07 9.55 18.03
N TYR A 77 5.35 9.92 16.80
CA TYR A 77 6.06 11.17 16.50
C TYR A 77 5.22 12.39 16.82
N VAL A 78 5.90 13.43 17.33
CA VAL A 78 5.31 14.74 17.59
C VAL A 78 5.95 15.74 16.64
N GLY A 79 5.11 16.55 16.00
CA GLY A 79 5.60 17.58 15.06
C GLY A 79 4.52 17.96 14.05
N THR A 80 4.92 18.68 13.04
CA THR A 80 4.03 19.02 11.92
C THR A 80 3.73 17.78 11.07
N ILE A 81 2.67 17.84 10.27
CA ILE A 81 2.33 16.75 9.34
C ILE A 81 3.52 16.45 8.42
N ASP A 82 4.21 17.48 7.93
CA ASP A 82 5.37 17.31 7.06
C ASP A 82 6.53 16.60 7.77
N GLU A 83 6.82 16.99 9.01
CA GLU A 83 7.86 16.35 9.81
C GLU A 83 7.55 14.88 10.09
N VAL A 84 6.29 14.57 10.42
CA VAL A 84 5.84 13.20 10.66
C VAL A 84 5.92 12.38 9.37
N ALA A 85 5.47 12.92 8.24
CA ALA A 85 5.55 12.26 6.95
C ALA A 85 7.00 11.91 6.58
N GLN A 86 7.92 12.83 6.80
CA GLN A 86 9.35 12.60 6.54
C GLN A 86 9.92 11.51 7.44
N LYS A 87 9.56 11.51 8.72
CA LYS A 87 10.01 10.50 9.67
C LYS A 87 9.48 9.12 9.34
N LEU A 88 8.21 9.01 8.97
CA LEU A 88 7.61 7.74 8.55
C LEU A 88 8.26 7.21 7.27
N ALA A 89 8.50 8.06 6.30
CA ALA A 89 9.18 7.67 5.06
C ALA A 89 10.61 7.20 5.34
N THR A 90 11.32 7.88 6.21
CA THR A 90 12.68 7.47 6.63
C THR A 90 12.67 6.14 7.36
N LEU A 91 11.67 5.90 8.21
CA LEU A 91 11.52 4.63 8.91
C LEU A 91 11.39 3.46 7.91
N VAL A 92 10.58 3.64 6.89
CA VAL A 92 10.39 2.62 5.84
C VAL A 92 11.66 2.46 5.01
N LYS A 93 12.31 3.56 4.64
CA LYS A 93 13.56 3.55 3.87
C LYS A 93 14.67 2.79 4.60
N ASN A 94 14.75 2.93 5.90
CA ASN A 94 15.79 2.30 6.73
C ASN A 94 15.47 0.85 7.12
N SER A 95 14.32 0.33 6.71
CA SER A 95 13.93 -1.07 6.96
C SER A 95 14.16 -1.90 5.69
N PRO A 96 15.18 -2.78 5.64
CA PRO A 96 15.43 -3.61 4.46
C PRO A 96 14.22 -4.45 4.07
N ASN A 97 13.48 -4.97 5.03
CA ASN A 97 12.29 -5.78 4.77
C ASN A 97 11.21 -5.01 4.03
N HIS A 98 11.05 -3.71 4.30
CA HIS A 98 10.09 -2.86 3.59
C HIS A 98 10.69 -2.31 2.30
N TRP A 99 11.93 -1.83 2.36
CA TRP A 99 12.53 -1.15 1.21
C TRP A 99 12.82 -2.08 0.03
N ASN A 100 12.95 -3.39 0.30
CA ASN A 100 13.10 -4.39 -0.76
C ASN A 100 12.01 -4.30 -1.84
N TYR A 101 10.79 -3.90 -1.46
CA TYR A 101 9.71 -3.76 -2.43
C TYR A 101 9.21 -2.32 -2.57
N ILE A 102 9.17 -1.53 -1.50
CA ILE A 102 8.76 -0.12 -1.62
C ILE A 102 9.72 0.67 -2.50
N GLY A 103 11.01 0.34 -2.44
CA GLY A 103 12.05 0.98 -3.28
C GLY A 103 12.27 0.34 -4.64
N ASP A 104 11.63 -0.79 -4.93
CA ASP A 104 11.85 -1.55 -6.15
C ASP A 104 11.16 -0.87 -7.34
N SER A 105 11.93 -0.66 -8.42
CA SER A 105 11.46 0.03 -9.63
C SER A 105 10.37 -0.73 -10.38
N GLN A 106 10.22 -2.04 -10.17
CA GLN A 106 9.11 -2.80 -10.77
C GLN A 106 7.74 -2.34 -10.25
N TYR A 107 7.69 -1.83 -9.02
CA TYR A 107 6.48 -1.26 -8.43
C TYR A 107 6.44 0.24 -8.75
N CYS A 108 5.94 0.58 -9.91
CA CYS A 108 5.95 1.96 -10.42
C CYS A 108 4.73 2.78 -10.02
N TYR A 109 3.79 2.21 -9.27
CA TYR A 109 2.62 2.89 -8.73
C TYR A 109 2.58 2.77 -7.22
N ILE A 110 2.10 3.84 -6.56
CA ILE A 110 2.15 3.92 -5.10
C ILE A 110 0.93 4.65 -4.54
N ALA A 111 0.55 4.26 -3.33
CA ALA A 111 -0.41 5.00 -2.51
C ALA A 111 0.00 4.93 -1.05
N VAL A 112 -0.28 6.00 -0.31
CA VAL A 112 0.00 6.09 1.12
C VAL A 112 -1.26 6.53 1.83
N GLY A 113 -1.62 5.82 2.91
CA GLY A 113 -2.67 6.21 3.82
C GLY A 113 -2.10 6.41 5.22
N VAL A 114 -2.60 7.41 5.93
CA VAL A 114 -2.14 7.74 7.28
C VAL A 114 -3.36 8.04 8.17
N THR A 115 -3.36 7.48 9.37
CA THR A 115 -4.37 7.74 10.40
C THR A 115 -3.68 8.07 11.71
N TYR A 116 -4.14 9.13 12.37
CA TYR A 116 -3.67 9.52 13.70
C TYR A 116 -4.76 9.21 14.71
N GLU A 117 -4.43 8.39 15.72
CA GLU A 117 -5.38 7.99 16.76
C GLU A 117 -4.63 7.72 18.05
N SER A 118 -5.13 8.29 19.18
CA SER A 118 -4.58 8.06 20.51
C SER A 118 -3.05 8.28 20.59
N ASP A 119 -2.61 9.42 20.06
CA ASP A 119 -1.21 9.86 20.04
C ASP A 119 -0.27 8.97 19.20
N MET A 120 -0.84 8.15 18.31
CA MET A 120 -0.07 7.26 17.43
C MET A 120 -0.44 7.50 15.98
N TRP A 121 0.58 7.57 15.13
CA TRP A 121 0.43 7.62 13.67
C TRP A 121 0.50 6.21 13.10
N TYR A 122 -0.47 5.88 12.28
CA TYR A 122 -0.54 4.59 11.57
C TYR A 122 -0.44 4.85 10.08
N CYS A 123 0.48 4.15 9.43
CA CYS A 123 0.78 4.35 8.00
C CYS A 123 0.65 3.02 7.26
N ALA A 124 -0.06 3.05 6.13
CA ALA A 124 -0.09 1.94 5.18
C ALA A 124 0.40 2.46 3.83
N ILE A 125 1.33 1.73 3.23
CA ILE A 125 1.89 2.04 1.92
C ILE A 125 1.62 0.86 1.01
N THR A 126 0.95 1.10 -0.10
CA THR A 126 0.71 0.07 -1.12
C THR A 126 1.44 0.45 -2.40
N VAL A 127 2.17 -0.51 -2.95
CA VAL A 127 2.82 -0.36 -4.26
C VAL A 127 2.29 -1.40 -5.22
N ALA A 128 2.20 -1.06 -6.49
CA ALA A 128 1.71 -1.95 -7.54
C ALA A 128 2.56 -1.84 -8.81
N SER A 129 2.62 -2.93 -9.56
CA SER A 129 3.39 -3.00 -10.80
C SER A 129 2.60 -2.49 -12.03
N GLU A 130 1.28 -2.37 -11.91
CA GLU A 130 0.41 -1.93 -13.01
C GLU A 130 -0.55 -0.83 -12.53
N ASN A 131 -1.06 -0.04 -13.48
CA ASN A 131 -2.06 1.00 -13.19
C ASN A 131 -3.41 0.34 -12.89
N THR A 132 -3.67 0.12 -11.60
CA THR A 132 -4.89 -0.56 -11.14
C THR A 132 -6.15 0.30 -11.28
N ASP A 133 -6.01 1.62 -11.48
CA ASP A 133 -7.15 2.52 -11.74
C ASP A 133 -7.75 2.34 -13.15
N GLU A 134 -7.04 1.65 -14.03
CA GLU A 134 -7.48 1.40 -15.41
C GLU A 134 -8.31 0.12 -15.57
N TYR A 135 -8.48 -0.65 -14.53
CA TYR A 135 -9.25 -1.90 -14.59
C TYR A 135 -10.73 -1.72 -14.33
#